data_29415122be45e10e7666df18065b1bfc
#
_entry.id   29415122be45e10e7666df18065b1bfc
#
_cell.length_a   1.000
_cell.length_b   1.000
_cell.length_c   1.000
_cell.angle_alpha   90.00
_cell.angle_beta   90.00
_cell.angle_gamma   90.00
#
_symmetry.space_group_name_H-M   'P 1'
#
loop_
_entity.id
_entity.type
_entity.pdbx_description
1 polymer ?
#
loop_
_entity_poly.entity_id
_entity_poly.type
_entity_poly.pdbx_seq_one_letter_code
_entity_poly.pdbx_strand_id
1 'polypeptide(L)'
;RIGLILFGKGNIGSRWLELFAREQTTLSARTGFEFILAGVVDSRRSLLNYEGLDASRALAFFNDEAVEQDEESLFLWMRAHPYDDLVVLDVTASEQLADQYLDFASHGFHVISANKLAGASSSSKYRQIHDAFEKTGRHWLYNATVGAGLPVNHTVRDLIDSGDTILALSGIFSGTLSWLFLQFDGTVPFTDLVDQAWQQGLTEPDPRVDLSGKDVMRKLVILAREAGYDIEPDQVRVESLVPAHCEEGSVDHFFENGEALN
;
A
#
# COMPACT_ATOMS: atom_id res chain seq x y z
N ARG A 1 -25.76 0.41 -2.65
CA ARG A 1 -24.75 -0.31 -3.45
C ARG A 1 -23.42 0.43 -3.38
N ILE A 2 -22.34 -0.28 -3.13
CA ILE A 2 -20.98 0.26 -3.06
C ILE A 2 -20.15 -0.38 -4.17
N GLY A 3 -19.68 0.44 -5.10
CA GLY A 3 -18.76 0.00 -6.16
C GLY A 3 -17.34 -0.02 -5.65
N LEU A 4 -16.58 -1.06 -6.01
CA LEU A 4 -15.18 -1.24 -5.65
C LEU A 4 -14.35 -1.32 -6.93
N ILE A 5 -13.31 -0.50 -7.03
CA ILE A 5 -12.31 -0.59 -8.11
C ILE A 5 -10.95 -0.91 -7.49
N LEU A 6 -10.38 -2.04 -7.90
CA LEU A 6 -9.10 -2.51 -7.43
C LEU A 6 -7.98 -2.05 -8.37
N PHE A 7 -7.09 -1.22 -7.87
CA PHE A 7 -5.84 -0.87 -8.52
C PHE A 7 -4.71 -1.73 -7.99
N GLY A 8 -4.13 -2.54 -8.87
CA GLY A 8 -3.07 -3.49 -8.56
C GLY A 8 -3.57 -4.92 -8.42
N LYS A 9 -3.04 -5.81 -9.26
CA LYS A 9 -3.37 -7.24 -9.28
C LYS A 9 -2.21 -8.16 -8.89
N GLY A 10 -1.20 -7.58 -8.23
CA GLY A 10 -0.08 -8.32 -7.66
C GLY A 10 -0.49 -9.17 -6.45
N ASN A 11 0.49 -9.54 -5.61
CA ASN A 11 0.25 -10.43 -4.46
C ASN A 11 -0.87 -9.94 -3.53
N ILE A 12 -0.91 -8.65 -3.20
CA ILE A 12 -1.94 -8.10 -2.32
C ILE A 12 -3.29 -8.11 -3.02
N GLY A 13 -3.35 -7.63 -4.27
CA GLY A 13 -4.61 -7.56 -5.02
C GLY A 13 -5.24 -8.92 -5.29
N SER A 14 -4.44 -9.92 -5.69
CA SER A 14 -4.94 -11.30 -5.89
C SER A 14 -5.46 -11.90 -4.60
N ARG A 15 -4.76 -11.71 -3.48
CA ARG A 15 -5.23 -12.18 -2.17
C ARG A 15 -6.48 -11.45 -1.71
N TRP A 16 -6.60 -10.16 -1.98
CA TRP A 16 -7.81 -9.41 -1.68
C TRP A 16 -9.00 -9.94 -2.50
N LEU A 17 -8.83 -10.22 -3.79
CA LEU A 17 -9.87 -10.79 -4.64
C LEU A 17 -10.36 -12.15 -4.13
N GLU A 18 -9.44 -13.05 -3.74
CA GLU A 18 -9.78 -14.35 -3.14
C GLU A 18 -10.59 -14.17 -1.85
N LEU A 19 -10.15 -13.26 -0.97
CA LEU A 19 -10.84 -12.97 0.28
C LEU A 19 -12.22 -12.37 0.02
N PHE A 20 -12.31 -11.40 -0.87
CA PHE A 20 -13.57 -10.74 -1.20
C PHE A 20 -14.57 -11.72 -1.82
N ALA A 21 -14.14 -12.58 -2.76
CA ALA A 21 -14.98 -13.62 -3.34
C ALA A 21 -15.60 -14.55 -2.28
N ARG A 22 -14.83 -14.88 -1.25
CA ARG A 22 -15.29 -15.75 -0.15
C ARG A 22 -16.24 -15.05 0.80
N GLU A 23 -15.94 -13.78 1.13
CA GLU A 23 -16.60 -13.07 2.23
C GLU A 23 -17.71 -12.09 1.77
N GLN A 24 -17.83 -11.80 0.47
CA GLN A 24 -18.75 -10.78 -0.06
C GLN A 24 -20.17 -10.93 0.44
N THR A 25 -20.73 -12.14 0.39
CA THR A 25 -22.11 -12.41 0.83
C THR A 25 -22.26 -12.19 2.34
N THR A 26 -21.31 -12.68 3.13
CA THR A 26 -21.29 -12.49 4.59
C THR A 26 -21.17 -11.01 4.96
N LEU A 27 -20.29 -10.30 4.27
CA LEU A 27 -20.08 -8.87 4.48
C LEU A 27 -21.36 -8.08 4.15
N SER A 28 -21.99 -8.36 3.02
CA SER A 28 -23.26 -7.72 2.63
C SER A 28 -24.38 -7.99 3.61
N ALA A 29 -24.53 -9.24 4.07
CA ALA A 29 -25.56 -9.59 5.05
C ALA A 29 -25.34 -8.90 6.41
N ARG A 30 -24.07 -8.75 6.83
CA ARG A 30 -23.73 -8.13 8.12
C ARG A 30 -23.87 -6.62 8.11
N THR A 31 -23.55 -5.96 7.01
CA THR A 31 -23.52 -4.50 6.91
C THR A 31 -24.80 -3.90 6.34
N GLY A 32 -25.59 -4.68 5.62
CA GLY A 32 -26.74 -4.20 4.85
C GLY A 32 -26.37 -3.51 3.54
N PHE A 33 -25.08 -3.47 3.16
CA PHE A 33 -24.63 -2.91 1.91
C PHE A 33 -24.37 -4.00 0.87
N GLU A 34 -24.71 -3.74 -0.37
CA GLU A 34 -24.30 -4.56 -1.52
C GLU A 34 -22.96 -4.06 -2.04
N PHE A 35 -21.91 -4.88 -1.96
CA PHE A 35 -20.59 -4.57 -2.47
C PHE A 35 -20.41 -5.20 -3.86
N ILE A 36 -19.95 -4.40 -4.82
CA ILE A 36 -19.81 -4.78 -6.23
C ILE A 36 -18.39 -4.53 -6.67
N LEU A 37 -17.66 -5.57 -7.08
CA LEU A 37 -16.38 -5.40 -7.75
C LEU A 37 -16.63 -4.84 -9.15
N ALA A 38 -16.53 -3.53 -9.29
CA ALA A 38 -16.83 -2.81 -10.52
C ALA A 38 -15.65 -2.79 -11.51
N GLY A 39 -14.42 -2.97 -10.99
CA GLY A 39 -13.26 -2.96 -11.86
C GLY A 39 -11.98 -3.50 -11.23
N VAL A 40 -11.09 -3.96 -12.10
CA VAL A 40 -9.69 -4.27 -11.80
C VAL A 40 -8.82 -3.50 -12.78
N VAL A 41 -7.80 -2.82 -12.28
CA VAL A 41 -6.94 -1.92 -13.05
C VAL A 41 -5.48 -2.24 -12.77
N ASP A 42 -4.65 -2.34 -13.80
CA ASP A 42 -3.19 -2.32 -13.68
C ASP A 42 -2.61 -1.05 -14.33
N SER A 43 -1.30 -0.97 -14.50
CA SER A 43 -0.62 0.21 -15.03
C SER A 43 -0.95 0.54 -16.50
N ARG A 44 -1.61 -0.36 -17.23
CA ARG A 44 -1.86 -0.20 -18.66
C ARG A 44 -3.28 -0.58 -19.08
N ARG A 45 -3.90 -1.49 -18.35
CA ARG A 45 -5.18 -2.10 -18.74
C ARG A 45 -6.18 -2.04 -17.63
N SER A 46 -7.44 -2.06 -17.99
CA SER A 46 -8.56 -2.18 -17.06
C SER A 46 -9.60 -3.19 -17.56
N LEU A 47 -10.24 -3.83 -16.60
CA LEU A 47 -11.43 -4.63 -16.79
C LEU A 47 -12.54 -3.98 -15.94
N LEU A 48 -13.55 -3.41 -16.57
CA LEU A 48 -14.59 -2.59 -15.92
C LEU A 48 -15.98 -3.11 -16.27
N ASN A 49 -16.86 -3.20 -15.27
CA ASN A 49 -18.24 -3.62 -15.46
C ASN A 49 -19.13 -3.05 -14.35
N TYR A 50 -20.10 -2.20 -14.68
CA TYR A 50 -21.05 -1.64 -13.71
C TYR A 50 -21.97 -2.68 -13.07
N GLU A 51 -22.23 -3.80 -13.74
CA GLU A 51 -23.03 -4.89 -13.17
C GLU A 51 -22.23 -5.75 -12.19
N GLY A 52 -20.91 -5.59 -12.17
CA GLY A 52 -19.99 -6.30 -11.31
C GLY A 52 -19.21 -7.41 -12.01
N LEU A 53 -18.07 -7.70 -11.45
CA LEU A 53 -17.17 -8.78 -11.84
C LEU A 53 -17.23 -9.88 -10.79
N ASP A 54 -17.20 -11.14 -11.21
CA ASP A 54 -16.99 -12.26 -10.32
C ASP A 54 -15.54 -12.23 -9.80
N ALA A 55 -15.37 -11.88 -8.53
CA ALA A 55 -14.06 -11.72 -7.91
C ALA A 55 -13.23 -13.00 -7.95
N SER A 56 -13.86 -14.19 -7.91
CA SER A 56 -13.15 -15.47 -7.99
C SER A 56 -12.53 -15.73 -9.36
N ARG A 57 -13.02 -15.06 -10.40
CA ARG A 57 -12.59 -15.20 -11.79
C ARG A 57 -11.97 -13.92 -12.35
N ALA A 58 -11.94 -12.84 -11.58
CA ALA A 58 -11.57 -11.51 -12.05
C ALA A 58 -10.16 -11.47 -12.69
N LEU A 59 -9.19 -12.21 -12.15
CA LEU A 59 -7.84 -12.28 -12.73
C LEU A 59 -7.80 -13.04 -14.06
N ALA A 60 -8.59 -14.10 -14.21
CA ALA A 60 -8.70 -14.83 -15.47
C ALA A 60 -9.33 -13.91 -16.54
N PHE A 61 -10.47 -13.30 -16.23
CA PHE A 61 -11.12 -12.34 -17.12
C PHE A 61 -10.23 -11.13 -17.44
N PHE A 62 -9.46 -10.63 -16.46
CA PHE A 62 -8.52 -9.55 -16.71
C PHE A 62 -7.46 -9.92 -17.77
N ASN A 63 -6.94 -11.15 -17.73
CA ASN A 63 -5.94 -11.59 -18.69
C ASN A 63 -6.52 -11.68 -20.12
N ASP A 64 -7.76 -12.12 -20.23
CA ASP A 64 -8.42 -12.41 -21.52
C ASP A 64 -9.15 -11.18 -22.10
N GLU A 65 -9.76 -10.34 -21.28
CA GLU A 65 -10.73 -9.32 -21.69
C GLU A 65 -10.33 -7.89 -21.35
N ALA A 66 -9.29 -7.67 -20.49
CA ALA A 66 -8.88 -6.32 -20.12
C ALA A 66 -8.35 -5.54 -21.33
N VAL A 67 -8.81 -4.31 -21.45
CA VAL A 67 -8.47 -3.40 -22.54
C VAL A 67 -7.44 -2.36 -22.10
N GLU A 68 -6.63 -1.88 -23.03
CA GLU A 68 -5.78 -0.71 -22.79
C GLU A 68 -6.66 0.49 -22.51
N GLN A 69 -6.30 1.26 -21.50
CA GLN A 69 -7.07 2.41 -21.08
C GLN A 69 -6.15 3.54 -20.65
N ASP A 70 -6.46 4.73 -21.13
CA ASP A 70 -5.87 5.97 -20.65
C ASP A 70 -6.58 6.46 -19.38
N GLU A 71 -5.90 7.34 -18.66
CA GLU A 71 -6.36 7.88 -17.39
C GLU A 71 -7.67 8.66 -17.52
N GLU A 72 -7.84 9.46 -18.57
CA GLU A 72 -9.04 10.29 -18.77
C GLU A 72 -10.29 9.42 -18.98
N SER A 73 -10.18 8.41 -19.84
CA SER A 73 -11.28 7.45 -20.10
C SER A 73 -11.66 6.67 -18.83
N LEU A 74 -10.67 6.27 -18.02
CA LEU A 74 -10.91 5.60 -16.75
C LEU A 74 -11.66 6.52 -15.78
N PHE A 75 -11.22 7.77 -15.63
CA PHE A 75 -11.90 8.74 -14.78
C PHE A 75 -13.33 9.05 -15.24
N LEU A 76 -13.54 9.19 -16.55
CA LEU A 76 -14.90 9.37 -17.12
C LEU A 76 -15.82 8.21 -16.77
N TRP A 77 -15.32 6.98 -16.88
CA TRP A 77 -16.06 5.78 -16.51
C TRP A 77 -16.33 5.76 -14.99
N MET A 78 -15.34 6.04 -14.16
CA MET A 78 -15.50 6.10 -12.70
C MET A 78 -16.55 7.14 -12.29
N ARG A 79 -16.58 8.31 -12.92
CA ARG A 79 -17.55 9.38 -12.63
C ARG A 79 -18.99 9.04 -13.03
N ALA A 80 -19.16 8.19 -14.03
CA ALA A 80 -20.47 7.77 -14.51
C ALA A 80 -21.07 6.59 -13.72
N HIS A 81 -20.43 6.17 -12.63
CA HIS A 81 -20.85 5.00 -11.85
C HIS A 81 -22.31 5.11 -11.34
N PRO A 82 -23.06 3.98 -11.29
CA PRO A 82 -24.46 3.98 -10.84
C PRO A 82 -24.60 3.62 -9.34
N TYR A 83 -23.52 3.63 -8.57
CA TYR A 83 -23.50 3.24 -7.16
C TYR A 83 -23.78 4.44 -6.24
N ASP A 84 -24.20 4.17 -5.00
CA ASP A 84 -24.35 5.22 -3.99
C ASP A 84 -22.98 5.78 -3.63
N ASP A 85 -21.96 4.91 -3.51
CA ASP A 85 -20.57 5.28 -3.30
C ASP A 85 -19.64 4.45 -4.19
N LEU A 86 -18.50 5.04 -4.57
CA LEU A 86 -17.39 4.37 -5.24
C LEU A 86 -16.15 4.40 -4.34
N VAL A 87 -15.53 3.24 -4.18
CA VAL A 87 -14.33 3.06 -3.38
C VAL A 87 -13.17 2.60 -4.27
N VAL A 88 -12.12 3.36 -4.27
CA VAL A 88 -10.83 3.01 -4.88
C VAL A 88 -10.02 2.21 -3.88
N LEU A 89 -9.59 1.01 -4.28
CA LEU A 89 -8.69 0.16 -3.51
C LEU A 89 -7.31 0.24 -4.14
N ASP A 90 -6.40 1.01 -3.53
CA ASP A 90 -5.02 1.13 -4.01
C ASP A 90 -4.09 0.18 -3.26
N VAL A 91 -3.76 -0.93 -3.91
CA VAL A 91 -2.79 -1.91 -3.41
C VAL A 91 -1.51 -1.93 -4.26
N THR A 92 -1.19 -0.79 -4.86
CA THR A 92 0.00 -0.59 -5.69
C THR A 92 1.15 0.03 -4.90
N ALA A 93 2.29 0.18 -5.57
CA ALA A 93 3.40 1.04 -5.14
C ALA A 93 3.59 2.23 -6.10
N SER A 94 2.52 2.65 -6.79
CA SER A 94 2.54 3.70 -7.81
C SER A 94 2.46 5.07 -7.16
N GLU A 95 3.45 5.92 -7.46
CA GLU A 95 3.43 7.33 -7.08
C GLU A 95 2.38 8.10 -7.90
N GLN A 96 2.30 7.80 -9.19
CA GLN A 96 1.30 8.41 -10.08
C GLN A 96 -0.13 8.20 -9.57
N LEU A 97 -0.45 7.00 -9.07
CA LEU A 97 -1.78 6.74 -8.52
C LEU A 97 -1.99 7.47 -7.18
N ALA A 98 -0.97 7.52 -6.33
CA ALA A 98 -1.03 8.28 -5.07
C ALA A 98 -1.21 9.79 -5.31
N ASP A 99 -0.71 10.33 -6.43
CA ASP A 99 -0.90 11.73 -6.84
C ASP A 99 -2.36 12.04 -7.22
N GLN A 100 -3.12 11.04 -7.66
CA GLN A 100 -4.53 11.18 -8.03
C GLN A 100 -5.50 11.22 -6.84
N TYR A 101 -5.03 11.05 -5.59
CA TYR A 101 -5.94 11.03 -4.43
C TYR A 101 -6.71 12.32 -4.24
N LEU A 102 -6.14 13.47 -4.62
CA LEU A 102 -6.85 14.75 -4.63
C LEU A 102 -8.01 14.74 -5.64
N ASP A 103 -7.79 14.16 -6.80
CA ASP A 103 -8.82 14.03 -7.83
C ASP A 103 -9.90 13.04 -7.41
N PHE A 104 -9.53 11.92 -6.80
CA PHE A 104 -10.50 10.97 -6.23
C PHE A 104 -11.39 11.64 -5.19
N ALA A 105 -10.81 12.38 -4.25
CA ALA A 105 -11.58 13.12 -3.25
C ALA A 105 -12.52 14.14 -3.90
N SER A 106 -12.03 14.93 -4.88
CA SER A 106 -12.81 15.99 -5.56
C SER A 106 -13.99 15.44 -6.35
N HIS A 107 -13.89 14.19 -6.83
CA HIS A 107 -14.96 13.49 -7.55
C HIS A 107 -15.87 12.66 -6.64
N GLY A 108 -15.67 12.73 -5.34
CA GLY A 108 -16.53 12.07 -4.37
C GLY A 108 -16.24 10.58 -4.17
N PHE A 109 -15.05 10.09 -4.53
CA PHE A 109 -14.66 8.71 -4.30
C PHE A 109 -14.01 8.56 -2.94
N HIS A 110 -14.20 7.40 -2.31
CA HIS A 110 -13.42 6.99 -1.14
C HIS A 110 -12.16 6.27 -1.60
N VAL A 111 -11.11 6.31 -0.79
CA VAL A 111 -9.87 5.56 -1.04
C VAL A 111 -9.54 4.66 0.16
N ILE A 112 -9.23 3.41 -0.12
CA ILE A 112 -8.61 2.48 0.84
C ILE A 112 -7.26 2.09 0.26
N SER A 113 -6.17 2.38 0.96
CA SER A 113 -4.84 2.15 0.42
C SER A 113 -3.94 1.30 1.31
N ALA A 114 -3.18 0.40 0.66
CA ALA A 114 -1.96 -0.19 1.18
C ALA A 114 -0.71 0.56 0.66
N ASN A 115 -0.89 1.44 -0.32
CA ASN A 115 0.14 2.30 -0.87
C ASN A 115 0.58 3.33 0.18
N LYS A 116 1.87 3.35 0.49
CA LYS A 116 2.45 4.21 1.53
C LYS A 116 2.84 5.60 1.04
N LEU A 117 2.91 5.78 -0.30
CA LEU A 117 3.52 6.97 -0.89
C LEU A 117 2.74 8.25 -0.58
N ALA A 118 1.41 8.21 -0.60
CA ALA A 118 0.60 9.36 -0.19
C ALA A 118 0.78 9.70 1.31
N GLY A 119 0.73 8.68 2.18
CA GLY A 119 0.88 8.84 3.63
C GLY A 119 2.27 9.30 4.07
N ALA A 120 3.31 8.97 3.28
CA ALA A 120 4.70 9.35 3.51
C ALA A 120 5.20 10.45 2.54
N SER A 121 4.33 11.17 1.86
CA SER A 121 4.66 12.30 1.00
C SER A 121 5.11 13.51 1.82
N SER A 122 5.39 14.67 1.20
CA SER A 122 5.63 15.91 1.95
C SER A 122 4.46 16.25 2.86
N SER A 123 4.69 16.89 4.00
CA SER A 123 3.62 17.29 4.94
C SER A 123 2.58 18.17 4.28
N SER A 124 2.98 19.00 3.32
CA SER A 124 2.05 19.83 2.55
C SER A 124 1.09 18.97 1.73
N LYS A 125 1.61 17.99 0.97
CA LYS A 125 0.79 17.09 0.14
C LYS A 125 -0.11 16.20 1.00
N TYR A 126 0.43 15.63 2.07
CA TYR A 126 -0.33 14.83 3.02
C TYR A 126 -1.53 15.60 3.59
N ARG A 127 -1.32 16.84 4.06
CA ARG A 127 -2.41 17.71 4.56
C ARG A 127 -3.42 18.03 3.46
N GLN A 128 -2.97 18.39 2.25
CA GLN A 128 -3.87 18.65 1.13
C GLN A 128 -4.80 17.48 0.83
N ILE A 129 -4.27 16.24 0.87
CA ILE A 129 -5.06 15.03 0.65
C ILE A 129 -6.09 14.88 1.78
N HIS A 130 -5.68 14.96 3.04
CA HIS A 130 -6.59 14.89 4.19
C HIS A 130 -7.70 15.94 4.12
N ASP A 131 -7.33 17.21 3.89
CA ASP A 131 -8.28 18.31 3.77
C ASP A 131 -9.29 18.11 2.62
N ALA A 132 -8.84 17.53 1.50
CA ALA A 132 -9.70 17.26 0.36
C ALA A 132 -10.76 16.20 0.71
N PHE A 133 -10.35 15.11 1.37
CA PHE A 133 -11.28 14.07 1.82
C PHE A 133 -12.25 14.59 2.89
N GLU A 134 -11.76 15.34 3.85
CA GLU A 134 -12.60 15.96 4.88
C GLU A 134 -13.64 16.92 4.29
N LYS A 135 -13.23 17.83 3.41
CA LYS A 135 -14.12 18.80 2.75
C LYS A 135 -15.21 18.15 1.92
N THR A 136 -14.93 17.01 1.30
CA THR A 136 -15.89 16.28 0.48
C THR A 136 -16.73 15.29 1.27
N GLY A 137 -16.46 15.09 2.56
CA GLY A 137 -17.10 14.06 3.40
C GLY A 137 -16.76 12.65 2.94
N ARG A 138 -15.61 12.47 2.29
CA ARG A 138 -15.12 11.19 1.83
C ARG A 138 -14.01 10.68 2.76
N HIS A 139 -13.66 9.41 2.65
CA HIS A 139 -12.68 8.79 3.53
C HIS A 139 -11.46 8.33 2.74
N TRP A 140 -10.30 8.61 3.29
CA TRP A 140 -9.06 7.96 2.93
C TRP A 140 -8.61 7.07 4.09
N LEU A 141 -8.69 5.75 3.89
CA LEU A 141 -8.37 4.74 4.89
C LEU A 141 -7.07 4.03 4.48
N TYR A 142 -6.07 4.04 5.35
CA TYR A 142 -4.75 3.51 5.03
C TYR A 142 -4.13 2.65 6.15
N ASN A 143 -4.96 1.95 6.89
CA ASN A 143 -4.49 1.11 8.00
C ASN A 143 -3.52 0.01 7.57
N ALA A 144 -3.68 -0.54 6.36
CA ALA A 144 -2.83 -1.60 5.85
C ALA A 144 -1.41 -1.11 5.47
N THR A 145 -1.12 0.18 5.57
CA THR A 145 0.21 0.74 5.26
C THR A 145 1.24 0.40 6.32
N VAL A 146 0.82 0.24 7.58
CA VAL A 146 1.71 -0.13 8.70
C VAL A 146 1.10 -1.26 9.50
N GLY A 147 1.92 -2.29 9.80
CA GLY A 147 1.49 -3.42 10.62
C GLY A 147 0.61 -4.44 9.90
N ALA A 148 0.48 -4.36 8.59
CA ALA A 148 -0.36 -5.25 7.77
C ALA A 148 -1.80 -5.36 8.31
N GLY A 149 -2.20 -6.50 8.87
CA GLY A 149 -3.52 -6.72 9.46
C GLY A 149 -3.67 -6.28 10.93
N LEU A 150 -2.60 -5.77 11.54
CA LEU A 150 -2.66 -5.25 12.90
C LEU A 150 -3.29 -3.84 12.92
N PRO A 151 -4.15 -3.51 13.88
CA PRO A 151 -4.84 -2.21 13.94
C PRO A 151 -3.94 -1.09 14.49
N VAL A 152 -2.70 -0.96 14.00
CA VAL A 152 -1.71 -0.03 14.56
C VAL A 152 -2.16 1.42 14.37
N ASN A 153 -2.46 1.82 13.13
CA ASN A 153 -2.90 3.19 12.84
C ASN A 153 -4.20 3.54 13.58
N HIS A 154 -5.17 2.62 13.63
CA HIS A 154 -6.41 2.83 14.38
C HIS A 154 -6.15 3.02 15.86
N THR A 155 -5.29 2.21 16.47
CA THR A 155 -4.98 2.32 17.90
C THR A 155 -4.33 3.67 18.22
N VAL A 156 -3.40 4.13 17.39
CA VAL A 156 -2.76 5.45 17.56
C VAL A 156 -3.81 6.55 17.45
N ARG A 157 -4.68 6.49 16.44
CA ARG A 157 -5.75 7.48 16.23
C ARG A 157 -6.74 7.50 17.39
N ASP A 158 -7.21 6.34 17.85
CA ASP A 158 -8.14 6.23 18.97
C ASP A 158 -7.57 6.83 20.26
N LEU A 159 -6.26 6.69 20.51
CA LEU A 159 -5.58 7.33 21.63
C LEU A 159 -5.58 8.85 21.50
N ILE A 160 -5.22 9.38 20.33
CA ILE A 160 -5.24 10.83 20.07
C ILE A 160 -6.65 11.40 20.18
N ASP A 161 -7.64 10.73 19.58
CA ASP A 161 -9.05 11.17 19.60
C ASP A 161 -9.65 11.14 21.02
N SER A 162 -9.12 10.28 21.90
CA SER A 162 -9.49 10.26 23.32
C SER A 162 -8.75 11.29 24.18
N GLY A 163 -7.89 12.11 23.57
CA GLY A 163 -7.15 13.18 24.26
C GLY A 163 -5.83 12.72 24.90
N ASP A 164 -5.35 11.52 24.54
CA ASP A 164 -4.04 11.04 24.97
C ASP A 164 -2.91 11.66 24.12
N THR A 165 -1.68 11.54 24.58
CA THR A 165 -0.50 12.05 23.88
C THR A 165 0.51 10.92 23.70
N ILE A 166 0.87 10.65 22.47
CA ILE A 166 1.90 9.65 22.16
C ILE A 166 3.28 10.27 22.42
N LEU A 167 4.01 9.73 23.38
CA LEU A 167 5.35 10.22 23.74
C LEU A 167 6.47 9.55 22.94
N ALA A 168 6.27 8.30 22.53
CA ALA A 168 7.24 7.55 21.76
C ALA A 168 6.54 6.42 20.98
N LEU A 169 7.07 6.15 19.78
CA LEU A 169 6.72 5.01 18.96
C LEU A 169 7.99 4.24 18.65
N SER A 170 8.01 2.96 18.97
CA SER A 170 9.14 2.09 18.66
C SER A 170 8.65 0.69 18.27
N GLY A 171 9.38 0.03 17.40
CA GLY A 171 9.02 -1.31 16.96
C GLY A 171 9.85 -1.79 15.77
N ILE A 172 9.56 -3.01 15.34
CA ILE A 172 10.10 -3.59 14.11
C ILE A 172 9.04 -3.42 13.02
N PHE A 173 9.34 -2.60 12.02
CA PHE A 173 8.41 -2.26 10.94
C PHE A 173 8.66 -3.01 9.63
N SER A 174 9.65 -3.91 9.61
CA SER A 174 10.00 -4.73 8.45
C SER A 174 9.97 -6.22 8.79
N GLY A 175 9.12 -6.98 8.09
CA GLY A 175 9.10 -8.44 8.19
C GLY A 175 10.40 -9.06 7.67
N THR A 176 10.95 -8.54 6.59
CA THR A 176 12.21 -8.97 5.97
C THR A 176 13.38 -8.80 6.96
N LEU A 177 13.56 -7.59 7.49
CA LEU A 177 14.64 -7.33 8.46
C LEU A 177 14.45 -8.15 9.74
N SER A 178 13.21 -8.33 10.21
CA SER A 178 12.90 -9.18 11.35
C SER A 178 13.37 -10.62 11.10
N TRP A 179 13.05 -11.17 9.94
CA TRP A 179 13.47 -12.52 9.57
C TRP A 179 14.99 -12.63 9.47
N LEU A 180 15.65 -11.71 8.78
CA LEU A 180 17.10 -11.68 8.62
C LEU A 180 17.82 -11.66 9.98
N PHE A 181 17.46 -10.74 10.86
CA PHE A 181 18.10 -10.61 12.16
C PHE A 181 17.75 -11.71 13.16
N LEU A 182 16.63 -12.41 12.97
CA LEU A 182 16.32 -13.62 13.74
C LEU A 182 17.17 -14.84 13.31
N GLN A 183 17.57 -14.89 12.03
CA GLN A 183 18.41 -15.97 11.51
C GLN A 183 19.91 -15.69 11.69
N PHE A 184 20.30 -14.43 11.74
CA PHE A 184 21.70 -14.03 11.78
C PHE A 184 22.29 -14.23 13.19
N ASP A 185 23.16 -15.22 13.31
CA ASP A 185 23.92 -15.55 14.54
C ASP A 185 25.45 -15.41 14.36
N GLY A 186 25.90 -14.93 13.18
CA GLY A 186 27.31 -14.76 12.82
C GLY A 186 27.99 -16.05 12.34
N THR A 187 27.26 -17.17 12.19
CA THR A 187 27.83 -18.44 11.69
C THR A 187 27.90 -18.51 10.17
N VAL A 188 27.05 -17.76 9.50
CA VAL A 188 27.03 -17.63 8.03
C VAL A 188 27.12 -16.15 7.63
N PRO A 189 27.65 -15.84 6.44
CA PRO A 189 27.65 -14.49 5.91
C PRO A 189 26.25 -13.89 5.87
N PHE A 190 26.11 -12.62 6.22
CA PHE A 190 24.79 -11.94 6.17
C PHE A 190 24.25 -11.88 4.75
N THR A 191 25.12 -11.73 3.74
CA THR A 191 24.75 -11.78 2.32
C THR A 191 24.08 -13.08 1.92
N ASP A 192 24.51 -14.22 2.46
CA ASP A 192 23.90 -15.51 2.16
C ASP A 192 22.47 -15.60 2.70
N LEU A 193 22.22 -15.00 3.88
CA LEU A 193 20.87 -14.89 4.43
C LEU A 193 19.99 -13.97 3.61
N VAL A 194 20.54 -12.87 3.08
CA VAL A 194 19.81 -11.95 2.18
C VAL A 194 19.45 -12.67 0.89
N ASP A 195 20.38 -13.43 0.29
CA ASP A 195 20.10 -14.24 -0.91
C ASP A 195 19.02 -15.30 -0.63
N GLN A 196 19.11 -16.00 0.49
CA GLN A 196 18.10 -16.96 0.91
C GLN A 196 16.71 -16.32 1.08
N ALA A 197 16.65 -15.16 1.71
CA ALA A 197 15.39 -14.41 1.87
C ALA A 197 14.82 -14.00 0.50
N TRP A 198 15.67 -13.55 -0.41
CA TRP A 198 15.28 -13.16 -1.77
C TRP A 198 14.73 -14.34 -2.57
N GLN A 199 15.41 -15.47 -2.56
CA GLN A 199 14.97 -16.70 -3.23
C GLN A 199 13.64 -17.24 -2.67
N GLN A 200 13.38 -17.03 -1.37
CA GLN A 200 12.11 -17.40 -0.72
C GLN A 200 10.99 -16.38 -0.93
N GLY A 201 11.26 -15.26 -1.60
CA GLY A 201 10.28 -14.19 -1.82
C GLY A 201 9.91 -13.42 -0.54
N LEU A 202 10.79 -13.39 0.45
CA LEU A 202 10.63 -12.64 1.69
C LEU A 202 11.09 -11.19 1.60
N THR A 203 11.80 -10.84 0.50
CA THR A 203 12.20 -9.47 0.19
C THR A 203 11.35 -8.91 -0.95
N GLU A 204 11.45 -7.59 -1.17
CA GLU A 204 11.05 -6.99 -2.45
C GLU A 204 11.89 -7.59 -3.60
N PRO A 205 11.47 -7.42 -4.87
CA PRO A 205 12.23 -7.92 -6.03
C PRO A 205 13.70 -7.46 -6.04
N ASP A 206 13.97 -6.28 -5.53
CA ASP A 206 15.31 -5.78 -5.22
C ASP A 206 15.48 -5.72 -3.70
N PRO A 207 16.30 -6.59 -3.08
CA PRO A 207 16.51 -6.64 -1.64
C PRO A 207 17.02 -5.32 -1.04
N ARG A 208 17.66 -4.47 -1.85
CA ARG A 208 18.13 -3.15 -1.41
C ARG A 208 16.98 -2.26 -0.94
N VAL A 209 15.77 -2.45 -1.45
CA VAL A 209 14.59 -1.70 -1.00
C VAL A 209 14.33 -1.96 0.48
N ASP A 210 14.41 -3.21 0.92
CA ASP A 210 14.27 -3.59 2.33
C ASP A 210 15.45 -3.13 3.17
N LEU A 211 16.68 -3.40 2.69
CA LEU A 211 17.92 -3.11 3.41
C LEU A 211 18.21 -1.60 3.52
N SER A 212 17.72 -0.78 2.60
CA SER A 212 17.89 0.68 2.65
C SER A 212 17.13 1.36 3.78
N GLY A 213 16.17 0.68 4.41
CA GLY A 213 15.31 1.25 5.43
C GLY A 213 14.26 2.25 4.92
N LYS A 214 14.14 2.48 3.62
CA LYS A 214 13.19 3.45 3.04
C LYS A 214 11.74 3.09 3.33
N ASP A 215 11.38 1.81 3.29
CA ASP A 215 10.04 1.35 3.63
C ASP A 215 9.74 1.54 5.13
N VAL A 216 10.73 1.25 5.98
CA VAL A 216 10.64 1.49 7.43
C VAL A 216 10.46 2.98 7.72
N MET A 217 11.22 3.85 7.06
CA MET A 217 11.10 5.30 7.17
C MET A 217 9.68 5.78 6.81
N ARG A 218 9.14 5.32 5.69
CA ARG A 218 7.76 5.66 5.28
C ARG A 218 6.73 5.25 6.33
N LYS A 219 6.86 4.07 6.90
CA LYS A 219 5.97 3.58 7.96
C LYS A 219 6.08 4.44 9.21
N LEU A 220 7.30 4.82 9.59
CA LEU A 220 7.52 5.69 10.74
C LEU A 220 6.90 7.08 10.53
N VAL A 221 7.05 7.68 9.35
CA VAL A 221 6.43 8.96 9.00
C VAL A 221 4.91 8.87 9.10
N ILE A 222 4.30 7.81 8.56
CA ILE A 222 2.85 7.58 8.64
C ILE A 222 2.39 7.53 10.10
N LEU A 223 3.05 6.72 10.94
CA LEU A 223 2.67 6.58 12.35
C LEU A 223 2.91 7.86 13.15
N ALA A 224 3.98 8.59 12.89
CA ALA A 224 4.24 9.87 13.54
C ALA A 224 3.13 10.89 13.22
N ARG A 225 2.66 10.93 11.97
CA ARG A 225 1.55 11.78 11.55
C ARG A 225 0.23 11.37 12.19
N GLU A 226 -0.07 10.07 12.27
CA GLU A 226 -1.23 9.58 13.04
C GLU A 226 -1.16 9.98 14.51
N ALA A 227 0.06 10.04 15.08
CA ALA A 227 0.29 10.52 16.45
C ALA A 227 0.27 12.06 16.60
N GLY A 228 -0.07 12.80 15.54
CA GLY A 228 -0.19 14.26 15.55
C GLY A 228 1.11 15.03 15.32
N TYR A 229 2.21 14.36 14.96
CA TYR A 229 3.48 15.02 14.67
C TYR A 229 3.57 15.44 13.22
N ASP A 230 3.88 16.73 12.99
CA ASP A 230 4.17 17.25 11.65
C ASP A 230 5.64 16.98 11.31
N ILE A 231 5.89 15.91 10.59
CA ILE A 231 7.23 15.44 10.25
C ILE A 231 7.40 15.31 8.73
N GLU A 232 8.54 15.81 8.23
CA GLU A 232 8.96 15.57 6.84
C GLU A 232 9.77 14.26 6.73
N PRO A 233 9.68 13.53 5.59
CA PRO A 233 10.44 12.30 5.41
C PRO A 233 11.96 12.46 5.53
N ASP A 234 12.51 13.61 5.14
CA ASP A 234 13.94 13.93 5.22
C ASP A 234 14.44 14.26 6.63
N GLN A 235 13.52 14.49 7.58
CA GLN A 235 13.85 14.63 9.00
C GLN A 235 14.08 13.28 9.69
N VAL A 236 13.70 12.17 9.05
CA VAL A 236 13.93 10.85 9.60
C VAL A 236 15.36 10.40 9.30
N ARG A 237 16.14 10.19 10.36
CA ARG A 237 17.48 9.63 10.20
C ARG A 237 17.37 8.14 9.85
N VAL A 238 17.87 7.77 8.71
CA VAL A 238 17.92 6.39 8.22
C VAL A 238 19.37 5.95 8.15
N GLU A 239 19.68 4.80 8.76
CA GLU A 239 20.95 4.11 8.59
C GLU A 239 20.71 2.91 7.66
N SER A 240 21.14 3.07 6.40
CA SER A 240 21.02 2.03 5.38
C SER A 240 21.99 0.87 5.69
N LEU A 241 21.52 -0.35 5.53
CA LEU A 241 22.38 -1.53 5.55
C LEU A 241 23.03 -1.78 4.18
N VAL A 242 22.59 -1.11 3.12
CA VAL A 242 23.19 -1.23 1.78
C VAL A 242 24.52 -0.48 1.76
N PRO A 243 25.66 -1.14 1.46
CA PRO A 243 26.91 -0.46 1.29
C PRO A 243 26.84 0.56 0.13
N ALA A 244 27.48 1.72 0.29
CA ALA A 244 27.39 2.82 -0.68
C ALA A 244 27.77 2.40 -2.12
N HIS A 245 28.75 1.52 -2.28
CA HIS A 245 29.16 1.00 -3.60
C HIS A 245 28.19 -0.01 -4.20
N CYS A 246 27.17 -0.48 -3.43
CA CYS A 246 26.14 -1.42 -3.88
C CYS A 246 24.78 -0.73 -4.08
N GLU A 247 24.66 0.58 -3.86
CA GLU A 247 23.38 1.30 -4.00
C GLU A 247 22.90 1.35 -5.45
N GLU A 248 23.82 1.33 -6.41
CA GLU A 248 23.53 1.37 -7.84
C GLU A 248 23.87 0.04 -8.52
N GLY A 249 23.41 -0.15 -9.75
CA GLY A 249 23.63 -1.34 -10.54
C GLY A 249 22.48 -2.35 -10.45
N SER A 250 22.71 -3.55 -11.01
CA SER A 250 21.73 -4.64 -10.99
C SER A 250 21.66 -5.35 -9.63
N VAL A 251 20.64 -6.18 -9.42
CA VAL A 251 20.55 -7.06 -8.25
C VAL A 251 21.70 -8.07 -8.23
N ASP A 252 22.10 -8.56 -9.40
CA ASP A 252 23.27 -9.47 -9.51
C ASP A 252 24.55 -8.76 -9.05
N HIS A 253 24.75 -7.49 -9.46
CA HIS A 253 25.88 -6.68 -9.01
C HIS A 253 25.88 -6.49 -7.48
N PHE A 254 24.72 -6.32 -6.87
CA PHE A 254 24.60 -6.23 -5.42
C PHE A 254 25.10 -7.52 -4.73
N PHE A 255 24.67 -8.70 -5.20
CA PHE A 255 25.11 -9.97 -4.60
C PHE A 255 26.58 -10.28 -4.86
N GLU A 256 27.12 -9.93 -6.03
CA GLU A 256 28.55 -10.12 -6.36
C GLU A 256 29.47 -9.25 -5.50
N ASN A 257 29.01 -8.10 -5.01
CA ASN A 257 29.82 -7.11 -4.28
C ASN A 257 29.35 -6.91 -2.82
N GLY A 258 28.45 -7.74 -2.34
CA GLY A 258 27.82 -7.61 -1.03
C GLY A 258 28.69 -8.06 0.15
N GLU A 259 29.96 -8.44 -0.06
CA GLU A 259 30.84 -8.86 1.04
C GLU A 259 30.97 -7.84 2.19
N ALA A 260 30.75 -6.56 1.90
CA ALA A 260 30.76 -5.52 2.92
C ALA A 260 29.55 -5.53 3.87
N LEU A 261 28.56 -6.41 3.62
CA LEU A 261 27.45 -6.68 4.53
C LEU A 261 27.81 -7.67 5.65
N ASN A 262 28.93 -8.39 5.52
CA ASN A 262 29.32 -9.48 6.43
C ASN A 262 30.15 -8.95 7.64
#